data_10878b9b62e0dd58ccccb7ed3d0acc63
#
_entry.id   10878b9b62e0dd58ccccb7ed3d0acc63
#
_cell.length_a   1.000
_cell.length_b   1.000
_cell.length_c   1.000
_cell.angle_alpha   90.00
_cell.angle_beta   90.00
_cell.angle_gamma   90.00
#
_symmetry.space_group_name_H-M   'P 1'
#
loop_
_entity.id
_entity.type
_entity.pdbx_description
1 polymer ?
#
loop_
_entity_poly.entity_id
_entity_poly.type
_entity_poly.pdbx_seq_one_letter_code
_entity_poly.pdbx_strand_id
1 'polypeptide(L)'
;MKLSISNIGWTAENDDAVYAIMKQLNYAGLEIAPTRIFPEEPYNRLEEASKWAKELKERFGFAVASMQSIWFGRSEKVFGTDWERKEILDYTKKAIDFASACNCKNLVFGCPRNRAYPEEWSVEMVDKIAIPFFKELGDYAFEKNTVLAMEANPPIYNTNFINGTCDAFELISKVDSKGFLLNLDLGTMIENGEGVDVISDKVEMINHVHISEPGLKVIERREIHNELIEVLNQEKYEGFVSIEMGKQENIENLKSVMNYVCELINR
;
A
#
# COMPACT_ATOMS: atom_id res chain seq x y z
N MET A 1 -8.69 -6.30 13.40
CA MET A 1 -8.21 -6.17 11.99
C MET A 1 -9.34 -6.33 11.01
N LYS A 2 -9.23 -5.81 9.78
CA LYS A 2 -10.22 -5.92 8.71
C LYS A 2 -9.56 -6.52 7.47
N LEU A 3 -10.28 -7.42 6.79
CA LEU A 3 -9.78 -8.07 5.58
C LEU A 3 -10.00 -7.20 4.35
N SER A 4 -8.98 -7.12 3.49
CA SER A 4 -9.06 -6.56 2.15
C SER A 4 -8.23 -7.36 1.16
N ILE A 5 -8.39 -7.07 -0.11
CA ILE A 5 -7.62 -7.69 -1.19
C ILE A 5 -7.41 -6.68 -2.30
N SER A 6 -6.25 -6.71 -2.92
CA SER A 6 -5.90 -5.82 -4.03
C SER A 6 -6.48 -6.32 -5.36
N ASN A 7 -7.08 -5.39 -6.10
CA ASN A 7 -7.69 -5.67 -7.41
C ASN A 7 -6.68 -5.92 -8.53
N ILE A 8 -5.38 -5.90 -8.25
CA ILE A 8 -4.35 -6.36 -9.19
C ILE A 8 -4.30 -7.87 -9.30
N GLY A 9 -4.87 -8.59 -8.32
CA GLY A 9 -4.89 -10.05 -8.24
C GLY A 9 -5.74 -10.74 -9.29
N TRP A 10 -6.57 -10.02 -10.08
CA TRP A 10 -7.44 -10.58 -11.12
C TRP A 10 -7.76 -9.56 -12.22
N THR A 11 -8.42 -10.02 -13.30
CA THR A 11 -8.89 -9.14 -14.39
C THR A 11 -10.29 -8.58 -14.11
N ALA A 12 -10.65 -7.46 -14.75
CA ALA A 12 -11.94 -6.77 -14.54
C ALA A 12 -13.16 -7.66 -14.84
N GLU A 13 -13.03 -8.60 -15.75
CA GLU A 13 -14.11 -9.54 -16.11
C GLU A 13 -14.50 -10.43 -14.92
N ASN A 14 -13.61 -10.59 -13.96
CA ASN A 14 -13.80 -11.43 -12.78
C ASN A 14 -14.28 -10.67 -11.54
N ASP A 15 -14.51 -9.34 -11.63
CA ASP A 15 -14.89 -8.52 -10.49
C ASP A 15 -16.11 -9.06 -9.73
N ASP A 16 -17.20 -9.39 -10.43
CA ASP A 16 -18.42 -9.87 -9.78
C ASP A 16 -18.20 -11.22 -9.06
N ALA A 17 -17.42 -12.12 -9.66
CA ALA A 17 -17.10 -13.42 -9.07
C ALA A 17 -16.23 -13.25 -7.81
N VAL A 18 -15.20 -12.40 -7.86
CA VAL A 18 -14.33 -12.13 -6.72
C VAL A 18 -15.08 -11.39 -5.62
N TYR A 19 -15.90 -10.40 -5.95
CA TYR A 19 -16.74 -9.69 -4.96
C TYR A 19 -17.73 -10.62 -4.26
N ALA A 20 -18.27 -11.63 -4.96
CA ALA A 20 -19.10 -12.66 -4.33
C ALA A 20 -18.30 -13.49 -3.30
N ILE A 21 -17.07 -13.88 -3.62
CA ILE A 21 -16.17 -14.57 -2.68
C ILE A 21 -15.82 -13.67 -1.49
N MET A 22 -15.47 -12.40 -1.75
CA MET A 22 -15.20 -11.42 -0.68
C MET A 22 -16.36 -11.30 0.30
N LYS A 23 -17.60 -11.22 -0.20
CA LYS A 23 -18.80 -11.19 0.66
C LYS A 23 -18.96 -12.47 1.46
N GLN A 24 -18.79 -13.64 0.85
CA GLN A 24 -18.88 -14.93 1.52
C GLN A 24 -17.87 -15.07 2.67
N LEU A 25 -16.67 -14.47 2.52
CA LEU A 25 -15.58 -14.53 3.48
C LEU A 25 -15.50 -13.30 4.39
N ASN A 26 -16.52 -12.43 4.38
CA ASN A 26 -16.61 -11.21 5.21
C ASN A 26 -15.44 -10.24 5.01
N TYR A 27 -14.89 -10.13 3.81
CA TYR A 27 -13.96 -9.07 3.47
C TYR A 27 -14.65 -7.70 3.58
N ALA A 28 -13.98 -6.74 4.18
CA ALA A 28 -14.55 -5.43 4.46
C ALA A 28 -14.08 -4.33 3.50
N GLY A 29 -13.00 -4.59 2.74
CA GLY A 29 -12.40 -3.60 1.87
C GLY A 29 -11.84 -4.17 0.57
N LEU A 30 -11.75 -3.28 -0.42
CA LEU A 30 -11.04 -3.48 -1.67
C LEU A 30 -9.85 -2.53 -1.71
N GLU A 31 -8.65 -3.05 -1.96
CA GLU A 31 -7.52 -2.23 -2.34
C GLU A 31 -7.51 -2.07 -3.85
N ILE A 32 -7.20 -0.87 -4.34
CA ILE A 32 -7.30 -0.56 -5.76
C ILE A 32 -5.99 -0.04 -6.35
N ALA A 33 -5.70 -0.43 -7.59
CA ALA A 33 -4.88 0.35 -8.49
C ALA A 33 -5.82 1.33 -9.24
N PRO A 34 -5.67 2.65 -9.08
CA PRO A 34 -6.62 3.62 -9.65
C PRO A 34 -6.81 3.50 -11.16
N THR A 35 -5.74 3.20 -11.90
CA THR A 35 -5.77 2.98 -13.35
C THR A 35 -6.54 1.72 -13.77
N ARG A 36 -6.77 0.77 -12.85
CA ARG A 36 -7.60 -0.41 -13.08
C ARG A 36 -9.10 -0.03 -13.08
N ILE A 37 -9.49 1.04 -12.38
CA ILE A 37 -10.88 1.55 -12.30
C ILE A 37 -11.07 2.65 -13.34
N PHE A 38 -10.14 3.57 -13.45
CA PHE A 38 -10.11 4.69 -14.40
C PHE A 38 -8.80 4.64 -15.19
N PRO A 39 -8.78 3.97 -16.37
CA PRO A 39 -7.54 3.73 -17.11
C PRO A 39 -6.81 5.01 -17.56
N GLU A 40 -7.57 6.08 -17.83
CA GLU A 40 -7.02 7.35 -18.29
C GLU A 40 -7.24 8.45 -17.25
N GLU A 41 -6.15 9.13 -16.88
CA GLU A 41 -6.14 10.30 -16.00
C GLU A 41 -7.00 10.10 -14.72
N PRO A 42 -6.77 9.01 -13.93
CA PRO A 42 -7.65 8.67 -12.81
C PRO A 42 -7.83 9.84 -11.83
N TYR A 43 -6.77 10.59 -11.58
CA TYR A 43 -6.76 11.65 -10.56
C TYR A 43 -7.45 12.95 -11.01
N ASN A 44 -7.89 13.03 -12.26
CA ASN A 44 -8.74 14.13 -12.74
C ASN A 44 -10.25 13.81 -12.60
N ARG A 45 -10.62 12.63 -12.08
CA ARG A 45 -12.01 12.10 -12.04
C ARG A 45 -12.58 12.01 -10.62
N LEU A 46 -12.43 13.05 -9.82
CA LEU A 46 -12.78 13.02 -8.38
C LEU A 46 -14.28 12.74 -8.13
N GLU A 47 -15.17 13.35 -8.90
CA GLU A 47 -16.62 13.14 -8.76
C GLU A 47 -17.01 11.71 -9.15
N GLU A 48 -16.47 11.20 -10.25
CA GLU A 48 -16.69 9.82 -10.70
C GLU A 48 -16.15 8.81 -9.69
N ALA A 49 -14.97 9.07 -9.12
CA ALA A 49 -14.34 8.27 -8.11
C ALA A 49 -15.17 8.21 -6.82
N SER A 50 -15.66 9.34 -6.37
CA SER A 50 -16.55 9.42 -5.21
C SER A 50 -17.85 8.63 -5.42
N LYS A 51 -18.46 8.77 -6.59
CA LYS A 51 -19.67 8.03 -6.96
C LYS A 51 -19.39 6.51 -7.01
N TRP A 52 -18.32 6.11 -7.66
CA TRP A 52 -17.93 4.71 -7.75
C TRP A 52 -17.66 4.07 -6.37
N ALA A 53 -16.93 4.77 -5.49
CA ALA A 53 -16.66 4.29 -4.13
C ALA A 53 -17.95 4.14 -3.30
N LYS A 54 -18.89 5.07 -3.47
CA LYS A 54 -20.22 5.00 -2.84
C LYS A 54 -21.01 3.79 -3.35
N GLU A 55 -21.05 3.57 -4.67
CA GLU A 55 -21.71 2.41 -5.29
C GLU A 55 -21.09 1.09 -4.83
N LEU A 56 -19.75 1.01 -4.73
CA LEU A 56 -19.04 -0.14 -4.20
C LEU A 56 -19.51 -0.47 -2.76
N LYS A 57 -19.61 0.57 -1.92
CA LYS A 57 -20.10 0.42 -0.54
C LYS A 57 -21.56 0.02 -0.46
N GLU A 58 -22.43 0.62 -1.25
CA GLU A 58 -23.87 0.36 -1.22
C GLU A 58 -24.21 -1.04 -1.78
N ARG A 59 -23.57 -1.46 -2.87
CA ARG A 59 -23.85 -2.76 -3.52
C ARG A 59 -23.20 -3.94 -2.82
N PHE A 60 -21.96 -3.77 -2.35
CA PHE A 60 -21.15 -4.89 -1.87
C PHE A 60 -20.76 -4.79 -0.39
N GLY A 61 -20.89 -3.62 0.24
CA GLY A 61 -20.46 -3.38 1.61
C GLY A 61 -18.98 -3.05 1.77
N PHE A 62 -18.20 -3.00 0.68
CA PHE A 62 -16.76 -2.78 0.74
C PHE A 62 -16.40 -1.29 0.85
N ALA A 63 -15.41 -0.99 1.71
CA ALA A 63 -14.69 0.28 1.66
C ALA A 63 -13.57 0.22 0.62
N VAL A 64 -13.13 1.37 0.10
CA VAL A 64 -11.81 1.47 -0.54
C VAL A 64 -10.78 1.47 0.57
N ALA A 65 -10.15 0.32 0.82
CA ALA A 65 -9.26 0.09 1.96
C ALA A 65 -7.92 0.81 1.79
N SER A 66 -7.40 0.75 0.56
CA SER A 66 -6.09 1.27 0.19
C SER A 66 -6.03 1.54 -1.31
N MET A 67 -5.09 2.38 -1.72
CA MET A 67 -4.70 2.58 -3.11
C MET A 67 -3.23 2.25 -3.29
N GLN A 68 -2.90 1.44 -4.29
CA GLN A 68 -1.52 1.13 -4.68
C GLN A 68 -1.21 1.56 -6.11
N SER A 69 0.04 1.37 -6.57
CA SER A 69 0.49 1.71 -7.93
C SER A 69 0.19 3.17 -8.30
N ILE A 70 0.29 4.06 -7.32
CA ILE A 70 -0.13 5.46 -7.44
C ILE A 70 0.64 6.27 -8.48
N TRP A 71 1.84 5.81 -8.87
CA TRP A 71 2.67 6.40 -9.93
C TRP A 71 2.75 5.53 -11.19
N PHE A 72 1.77 4.67 -11.42
CA PHE A 72 1.75 3.85 -12.64
C PHE A 72 1.84 4.73 -13.89
N GLY A 73 2.78 4.38 -14.78
CA GLY A 73 3.05 5.13 -16.01
C GLY A 73 3.90 6.41 -15.83
N ARG A 74 4.34 6.76 -14.61
CA ARG A 74 5.21 7.91 -14.34
C ARG A 74 6.68 7.50 -14.39
N SER A 75 7.53 8.40 -14.88
CA SER A 75 8.98 8.19 -15.00
C SER A 75 9.81 9.18 -14.19
N GLU A 76 9.19 10.24 -13.69
CA GLU A 76 9.82 11.26 -12.85
C GLU A 76 10.34 10.65 -11.55
N LYS A 77 11.40 11.22 -11.01
CA LYS A 77 12.11 10.69 -9.85
C LYS A 77 12.14 11.67 -8.67
N VAL A 78 12.05 11.12 -7.46
CA VAL A 78 12.22 11.90 -6.22
C VAL A 78 13.61 12.53 -6.16
N PHE A 79 14.63 11.76 -6.53
CA PHE A 79 16.04 12.21 -6.51
C PHE A 79 16.54 12.64 -7.89
N GLY A 80 15.63 12.99 -8.79
CA GLY A 80 15.92 13.57 -10.10
C GLY A 80 16.10 15.09 -10.04
N THR A 81 15.78 15.76 -11.14
CA THR A 81 15.81 17.23 -11.23
C THR A 81 14.72 17.87 -10.36
N ASP A 82 14.88 19.16 -10.06
CA ASP A 82 13.86 19.93 -9.31
C ASP A 82 12.52 19.95 -10.04
N TRP A 83 12.54 19.95 -11.39
CA TRP A 83 11.34 19.85 -12.21
C TRP A 83 10.65 18.50 -12.03
N GLU A 84 11.37 17.38 -12.14
CA GLU A 84 10.80 16.03 -11.94
C GLU A 84 10.20 15.90 -10.54
N ARG A 85 10.91 16.36 -9.53
CA ARG A 85 10.46 16.32 -8.14
C ARG A 85 9.18 17.12 -7.93
N LYS A 86 9.10 18.32 -8.55
CA LYS A 86 7.89 19.13 -8.50
C LYS A 86 6.72 18.46 -9.21
N GLU A 87 6.93 17.93 -10.41
CA GLU A 87 5.89 17.22 -11.16
C GLU A 87 5.32 16.04 -10.40
N ILE A 88 6.19 15.21 -9.80
CA ILE A 88 5.72 14.02 -9.08
C ILE A 88 5.10 14.39 -7.72
N LEU A 89 5.53 15.48 -7.09
CA LEU A 89 4.90 16.02 -5.90
C LEU A 89 3.47 16.48 -6.20
N ASP A 90 3.28 17.27 -7.24
CA ASP A 90 1.97 17.78 -7.65
C ASP A 90 1.05 16.63 -8.10
N TYR A 91 1.59 15.63 -8.80
CA TYR A 91 0.85 14.43 -9.18
C TYR A 91 0.41 13.61 -7.97
N THR A 92 1.27 13.47 -6.95
CA THR A 92 0.93 12.75 -5.73
C THR A 92 -0.15 13.47 -4.94
N LYS A 93 -0.16 14.81 -4.91
CA LYS A 93 -1.25 15.57 -4.30
C LYS A 93 -2.60 15.30 -4.98
N LYS A 94 -2.63 15.16 -6.30
CA LYS A 94 -3.85 14.74 -7.02
C LYS A 94 -4.28 13.32 -6.64
N ALA A 95 -3.33 12.39 -6.43
CA ALA A 95 -3.63 11.05 -5.95
C ALA A 95 -4.23 11.08 -4.53
N ILE A 96 -3.72 11.96 -3.66
CA ILE A 96 -4.25 12.18 -2.32
C ILE A 96 -5.67 12.75 -2.38
N ASP A 97 -5.95 13.72 -3.26
CA ASP A 97 -7.31 14.24 -3.47
C ASP A 97 -8.29 13.15 -3.95
N PHE A 98 -7.83 12.28 -4.86
CA PHE A 98 -8.61 11.13 -5.33
C PHE A 98 -8.89 10.14 -4.18
N ALA A 99 -7.90 9.81 -3.35
CA ALA A 99 -8.10 8.97 -2.18
C ALA A 99 -9.13 9.56 -1.22
N SER A 100 -9.03 10.86 -0.94
CA SER A 100 -10.00 11.59 -0.14
C SER A 100 -11.41 11.51 -0.72
N ALA A 101 -11.57 11.69 -2.04
CA ALA A 101 -12.84 11.57 -2.75
C ALA A 101 -13.46 10.16 -2.62
N CYS A 102 -12.63 9.11 -2.62
CA CYS A 102 -13.04 7.72 -2.39
C CYS A 102 -13.24 7.38 -0.89
N ASN A 103 -12.98 8.29 0.03
CA ASN A 103 -12.87 8.01 1.47
C ASN A 103 -11.86 6.90 1.79
N CYS A 104 -10.82 6.78 0.98
CA CYS A 104 -9.71 5.86 1.17
C CYS A 104 -8.72 6.43 2.20
N LYS A 105 -8.28 5.61 3.16
CA LYS A 105 -7.44 6.04 4.29
C LYS A 105 -5.97 5.65 4.13
N ASN A 106 -5.59 5.06 3.01
CA ASN A 106 -4.23 4.62 2.74
C ASN A 106 -3.86 4.76 1.27
N LEU A 107 -2.72 5.39 1.00
CA LEU A 107 -2.06 5.38 -0.30
C LEU A 107 -0.70 4.71 -0.14
N VAL A 108 -0.46 3.60 -0.80
CA VAL A 108 0.82 2.88 -0.77
C VAL A 108 1.85 3.62 -1.61
N PHE A 109 2.90 4.10 -0.96
CA PHE A 109 4.07 4.66 -1.60
C PHE A 109 5.16 3.57 -1.73
N GLY A 110 5.02 2.67 -2.69
CA GLY A 110 6.06 1.74 -3.11
C GLY A 110 6.96 2.43 -4.14
N CYS A 111 6.53 2.48 -5.38
CA CYS A 111 7.17 3.23 -6.50
C CYS A 111 8.70 3.07 -6.57
N PRO A 112 9.26 1.84 -6.50
CA PRO A 112 10.70 1.63 -6.29
C PRO A 112 11.57 2.28 -7.38
N ARG A 113 11.16 2.20 -8.65
CA ARG A 113 11.91 2.75 -9.78
C ARG A 113 12.04 4.27 -9.79
N ASN A 114 11.11 4.96 -9.12
CA ASN A 114 11.04 6.41 -9.11
C ASN A 114 11.79 7.03 -7.92
N ARG A 115 12.34 6.20 -7.01
CA ARG A 115 12.97 6.67 -5.77
C ARG A 115 14.40 6.17 -5.56
N ALA A 116 15.03 5.59 -6.58
CA ALA A 116 16.47 5.31 -6.54
C ALA A 116 17.26 6.62 -6.63
N TYR A 117 18.33 6.73 -5.85
CA TYR A 117 19.25 7.87 -5.82
C TYR A 117 20.64 7.47 -6.33
N PRO A 118 21.50 8.43 -6.78
CA PRO A 118 22.86 8.15 -7.21
C PRO A 118 23.69 7.54 -6.08
N GLU A 119 24.45 6.48 -6.38
CA GLU A 119 25.22 5.71 -5.38
C GLU A 119 26.26 6.55 -4.64
N GLU A 120 26.77 7.61 -5.29
CA GLU A 120 27.75 8.53 -4.71
C GLU A 120 27.16 9.54 -3.72
N TRP A 121 25.84 9.57 -3.54
CA TRP A 121 25.22 10.51 -2.60
C TRP A 121 25.32 10.01 -1.16
N SER A 122 25.66 10.94 -0.26
CA SER A 122 25.61 10.66 1.17
C SER A 122 24.17 10.61 1.71
N VAL A 123 23.98 9.97 2.85
CA VAL A 123 22.68 9.91 3.53
C VAL A 123 22.14 11.31 3.80
N GLU A 124 23.01 12.27 4.17
CA GLU A 124 22.60 13.66 4.43
C GLU A 124 22.10 14.35 3.15
N MET A 125 22.64 14.02 1.97
CA MET A 125 22.13 14.53 0.68
C MET A 125 20.75 13.97 0.37
N VAL A 126 20.56 12.68 0.62
CA VAL A 126 19.28 12.01 0.43
C VAL A 126 18.24 12.57 1.39
N ASP A 127 18.55 12.70 2.67
CA ASP A 127 17.64 13.21 3.70
C ASP A 127 17.20 14.66 3.43
N LYS A 128 18.11 15.52 2.93
CA LYS A 128 17.77 16.90 2.54
C LYS A 128 16.69 17.01 1.48
N ILE A 129 16.54 15.97 0.66
CA ILE A 129 15.50 15.90 -0.39
C ILE A 129 14.30 15.12 0.10
N ALA A 130 14.51 13.94 0.67
CA ALA A 130 13.45 13.02 1.04
C ALA A 130 12.57 13.58 2.18
N ILE A 131 13.18 14.10 3.25
CA ILE A 131 12.44 14.55 4.42
C ILE A 131 11.43 15.67 4.07
N PRO A 132 11.82 16.79 3.45
CA PRO A 132 10.85 17.84 3.10
C PRO A 132 9.84 17.39 2.06
N PHE A 133 10.21 16.52 1.09
CA PHE A 133 9.32 15.98 0.09
C PHE A 133 8.19 15.15 0.72
N PHE A 134 8.54 14.20 1.59
CA PHE A 134 7.55 13.35 2.25
C PHE A 134 6.79 14.07 3.35
N LYS A 135 7.40 15.08 3.99
CA LYS A 135 6.69 15.91 4.96
C LYS A 135 5.58 16.70 4.31
N GLU A 136 5.85 17.37 3.19
CA GLU A 136 4.84 18.12 2.45
C GLU A 136 3.67 17.23 2.01
N LEU A 137 3.96 16.02 1.50
CA LEU A 137 2.93 15.07 1.09
C LEU A 137 2.17 14.47 2.27
N GLY A 138 2.86 14.15 3.35
CA GLY A 138 2.23 13.62 4.57
C GLY A 138 1.31 14.65 5.22
N ASP A 139 1.77 15.89 5.39
CA ASP A 139 0.94 16.95 5.94
C ASP A 139 -0.28 17.20 5.06
N TYR A 140 -0.13 17.21 3.73
CA TYR A 140 -1.26 17.31 2.80
C TYR A 140 -2.22 16.12 2.89
N ALA A 141 -1.70 14.90 3.02
CA ALA A 141 -2.53 13.70 3.20
C ALA A 141 -3.34 13.77 4.49
N PHE A 142 -2.72 14.23 5.59
CA PHE A 142 -3.42 14.43 6.86
C PHE A 142 -4.56 15.45 6.74
N GLU A 143 -4.34 16.59 6.10
CA GLU A 143 -5.37 17.61 5.83
C GLU A 143 -6.53 17.04 5.02
N LYS A 144 -6.25 16.10 4.11
CA LYS A 144 -7.25 15.39 3.28
C LYS A 144 -7.85 14.16 3.95
N ASN A 145 -7.53 13.91 5.23
CA ASN A 145 -8.05 12.81 6.02
C ASN A 145 -7.69 11.42 5.43
N THR A 146 -6.48 11.30 4.92
CA THR A 146 -5.87 10.06 4.43
C THR A 146 -4.39 10.00 4.86
N VAL A 147 -3.69 8.93 4.51
CA VAL A 147 -2.28 8.69 4.83
C VAL A 147 -1.54 8.29 3.57
N LEU A 148 -0.39 8.91 3.33
CA LEU A 148 0.62 8.40 2.40
C LEU A 148 1.48 7.40 3.16
N ALA A 149 1.39 6.13 2.85
CA ALA A 149 2.05 5.07 3.59
C ALA A 149 3.29 4.58 2.84
N MET A 150 4.48 4.82 3.42
CA MET A 150 5.74 4.35 2.89
C MET A 150 5.79 2.82 2.93
N GLU A 151 6.16 2.22 1.81
CA GLU A 151 6.42 0.80 1.71
C GLU A 151 7.90 0.57 1.44
N ALA A 152 8.56 -0.23 2.26
CA ALA A 152 9.92 -0.69 1.99
C ALA A 152 9.89 -1.64 0.77
N ASN A 153 10.90 -1.53 -0.09
CA ASN A 153 11.06 -2.44 -1.21
C ASN A 153 12.52 -2.91 -1.32
N PRO A 154 12.78 -4.22 -1.33
CA PRO A 154 14.11 -4.77 -1.46
C PRO A 154 14.80 -4.36 -2.76
N PRO A 155 16.16 -4.46 -2.84
CA PRO A 155 16.92 -4.09 -4.04
C PRO A 155 16.52 -4.84 -5.31
N ILE A 156 15.87 -6.01 -5.20
CA ILE A 156 15.34 -6.76 -6.35
C ILE A 156 14.34 -5.95 -7.18
N TYR A 157 13.73 -4.91 -6.60
CA TYR A 157 12.81 -4.00 -7.30
C TYR A 157 13.49 -2.76 -7.89
N ASN A 158 14.84 -2.75 -7.99
CA ASN A 158 15.64 -1.68 -8.59
C ASN A 158 15.53 -0.34 -7.85
N THR A 159 15.60 -0.36 -6.54
CA THR A 159 15.74 0.82 -5.67
C THR A 159 16.83 0.59 -4.63
N ASN A 160 17.49 1.67 -4.21
CA ASN A 160 18.43 1.71 -3.10
C ASN A 160 17.92 2.64 -1.98
N PHE A 161 16.65 3.05 -2.03
CA PHE A 161 16.02 3.92 -1.03
C PHE A 161 14.92 3.19 -0.29
N ILE A 162 15.06 3.06 1.02
CA ILE A 162 14.12 2.37 1.93
C ILE A 162 13.94 0.91 1.50
N ASN A 163 14.98 0.11 1.73
CA ASN A 163 14.98 -1.29 1.35
C ASN A 163 14.45 -2.24 2.44
N GLY A 164 14.44 -1.82 3.71
CA GLY A 164 13.99 -2.61 4.83
C GLY A 164 12.94 -1.91 5.69
N THR A 165 12.24 -2.67 6.51
CA THR A 165 11.20 -2.17 7.41
C THR A 165 11.76 -1.17 8.42
N CYS A 166 12.96 -1.42 8.95
CA CYS A 166 13.64 -0.49 9.87
C CYS A 166 13.96 0.85 9.20
N ASP A 167 14.41 0.85 7.93
CA ASP A 167 14.69 2.07 7.18
C ASP A 167 13.41 2.92 7.01
N ALA A 168 12.28 2.25 6.77
CA ALA A 168 10.99 2.93 6.65
C ALA A 168 10.56 3.59 7.97
N PHE A 169 10.70 2.94 9.11
CA PHE A 169 10.42 3.53 10.42
C PHE A 169 11.34 4.70 10.74
N GLU A 170 12.62 4.62 10.37
CA GLU A 170 13.56 5.72 10.55
C GLU A 170 13.15 6.95 9.72
N LEU A 171 12.80 6.74 8.44
CA LEU A 171 12.31 7.83 7.58
C LEU A 171 11.01 8.44 8.12
N ILE A 172 10.04 7.63 8.54
CA ILE A 172 8.77 8.11 9.12
C ILE A 172 9.04 8.99 10.34
N SER A 173 9.94 8.55 11.22
CA SER A 173 10.34 9.32 12.39
C SER A 173 11.01 10.64 12.05
N LYS A 174 11.87 10.68 10.99
CA LYS A 174 12.52 11.91 10.51
C LYS A 174 11.55 12.86 9.83
N VAL A 175 10.57 12.35 9.09
CA VAL A 175 9.53 13.12 8.40
C VAL A 175 8.59 13.80 9.39
N ASP A 176 8.27 13.12 10.49
CA ASP A 176 7.42 13.63 11.59
C ASP A 176 6.12 14.28 11.08
N SER A 177 5.31 13.49 10.35
CA SER A 177 3.99 13.89 9.85
C SER A 177 2.95 12.82 10.20
N LYS A 178 1.81 13.26 10.74
CA LYS A 178 0.69 12.36 11.07
C LYS A 178 0.05 11.69 9.86
N GLY A 179 0.26 12.22 8.67
CA GLY A 179 -0.22 11.66 7.41
C GLY A 179 0.85 10.88 6.64
N PHE A 180 2.00 10.57 7.28
CA PHE A 180 3.05 9.76 6.69
C PHE A 180 3.41 8.60 7.62
N LEU A 181 2.92 7.40 7.32
CA LEU A 181 3.06 6.21 8.14
C LEU A 181 3.58 5.03 7.30
N LEU A 182 3.59 3.81 7.86
CA LEU A 182 4.07 2.61 7.19
C LEU A 182 2.94 1.86 6.50
N ASN A 183 3.18 1.41 5.27
CA ASN A 183 2.57 0.24 4.67
C ASN A 183 3.53 -0.93 4.90
N LEU A 184 3.19 -1.81 5.84
CA LEU A 184 4.01 -2.98 6.12
C LEU A 184 3.80 -4.02 5.01
N ASP A 185 4.86 -4.36 4.29
CA ASP A 185 4.82 -5.39 3.24
C ASP A 185 5.55 -6.65 3.69
N LEU A 186 4.79 -7.74 3.85
CA LEU A 186 5.36 -9.00 4.32
C LEU A 186 6.27 -9.66 3.26
N GLY A 187 6.02 -9.44 1.98
CA GLY A 187 6.90 -9.88 0.90
C GLY A 187 8.29 -9.28 1.01
N THR A 188 8.38 -8.01 1.40
CA THR A 188 9.65 -7.35 1.71
C THR A 188 10.34 -7.99 2.92
N MET A 189 9.62 -8.24 4.00
CA MET A 189 10.18 -8.88 5.19
C MET A 189 10.72 -10.28 4.86
N ILE A 190 9.98 -11.07 4.09
CA ILE A 190 10.39 -12.41 3.65
C ILE A 190 11.66 -12.33 2.77
N GLU A 191 11.70 -11.44 1.79
CA GLU A 191 12.87 -11.29 0.90
C GLU A 191 14.13 -10.89 1.67
N ASN A 192 13.98 -10.02 2.67
CA ASN A 192 15.08 -9.53 3.50
C ASN A 192 15.45 -10.49 4.66
N GLY A 193 14.63 -11.51 4.95
CA GLY A 193 14.79 -12.36 6.13
C GLY A 193 14.55 -11.61 7.44
N GLU A 194 13.66 -10.62 7.43
CA GLU A 194 13.25 -9.86 8.62
C GLU A 194 12.24 -10.67 9.45
N GLY A 195 12.42 -10.72 10.77
CA GLY A 195 11.44 -11.28 11.69
C GLY A 195 10.41 -10.24 12.14
N VAL A 196 9.33 -10.68 12.78
CA VAL A 196 8.27 -9.77 13.26
C VAL A 196 8.71 -8.90 14.46
N ASP A 197 9.86 -9.16 15.05
CA ASP A 197 10.46 -8.33 16.08
C ASP A 197 10.77 -6.90 15.62
N VAL A 198 10.98 -6.69 14.31
CA VAL A 198 11.22 -5.36 13.74
C VAL A 198 10.03 -4.40 13.89
N ILE A 199 8.81 -4.93 14.06
CA ILE A 199 7.58 -4.12 14.23
C ILE A 199 7.11 -4.03 15.69
N SER A 200 7.72 -4.78 16.61
CA SER A 200 7.34 -4.75 18.03
C SER A 200 7.47 -3.34 18.61
N ASP A 201 6.45 -2.92 19.36
CA ASP A 201 6.32 -1.58 19.93
C ASP A 201 6.24 -0.42 18.89
N LYS A 202 5.92 -0.75 17.61
CA LYS A 202 5.83 0.22 16.51
C LYS A 202 4.56 0.07 15.67
N VAL A 203 3.64 -0.79 16.08
CA VAL A 203 2.40 -1.06 15.31
C VAL A 203 1.54 0.20 15.16
N GLU A 204 1.64 1.16 16.06
CA GLU A 204 0.96 2.46 15.93
C GLU A 204 1.43 3.28 14.72
N MET A 205 2.64 3.01 14.19
CA MET A 205 3.16 3.63 12.97
C MET A 205 2.71 2.90 11.69
N ILE A 206 2.02 1.76 11.79
CA ILE A 206 1.53 0.97 10.67
C ILE A 206 0.10 1.37 10.33
N ASN A 207 -0.10 1.94 9.15
CA ASN A 207 -1.45 2.29 8.67
C ASN A 207 -2.12 1.16 7.90
N HIS A 208 -1.35 0.35 7.18
CA HIS A 208 -1.83 -0.73 6.33
C HIS A 208 -0.84 -1.89 6.31
N VAL A 209 -1.34 -3.10 6.07
CA VAL A 209 -0.52 -4.33 6.02
C VAL A 209 -0.81 -5.09 4.74
N HIS A 210 0.23 -5.47 4.02
CA HIS A 210 0.18 -6.41 2.91
C HIS A 210 0.62 -7.81 3.34
N ILE A 211 -0.23 -8.80 3.13
CA ILE A 211 0.17 -10.19 3.05
C ILE A 211 0.51 -10.45 1.58
N SER A 212 1.78 -10.65 1.32
CA SER A 212 2.37 -10.72 -0.02
C SER A 212 3.53 -11.71 -0.04
N GLU A 213 3.98 -12.06 -1.24
CA GLU A 213 5.21 -12.83 -1.46
C GLU A 213 6.18 -12.04 -2.34
N PRO A 214 7.51 -12.26 -2.21
CA PRO A 214 8.49 -11.62 -3.09
C PRO A 214 8.15 -11.82 -4.57
N GLY A 215 8.16 -10.71 -5.34
CA GLY A 215 7.80 -10.73 -6.75
C GLY A 215 6.31 -10.91 -7.02
N LEU A 216 5.44 -10.61 -6.06
CA LEU A 216 3.98 -10.74 -6.13
C LEU A 216 3.53 -12.17 -6.53
N LYS A 217 4.27 -13.17 -6.07
CA LYS A 217 3.90 -14.58 -6.28
C LYS A 217 2.62 -14.93 -5.54
N VAL A 218 2.07 -16.11 -5.83
CA VAL A 218 0.94 -16.65 -5.06
C VAL A 218 1.38 -16.85 -3.61
N ILE A 219 0.55 -16.38 -2.68
CA ILE A 219 0.84 -16.46 -1.25
C ILE A 219 0.90 -17.93 -0.82
N GLU A 220 2.00 -18.30 -0.19
CA GLU A 220 2.22 -19.61 0.44
C GLU A 220 1.89 -19.56 1.94
N ARG A 221 1.66 -20.71 2.56
CA ARG A 221 1.48 -20.78 4.03
C ARG A 221 2.84 -20.71 4.71
N ARG A 222 3.05 -19.69 5.54
CA ARG A 222 4.31 -19.45 6.27
C ARG A 222 4.05 -19.23 7.76
N GLU A 223 5.02 -19.59 8.58
CA GLU A 223 4.94 -19.35 10.04
C GLU A 223 4.93 -17.85 10.36
N ILE A 224 5.71 -17.05 9.65
CA ILE A 224 5.75 -15.59 9.84
C ILE A 224 4.36 -14.93 9.74
N HIS A 225 3.40 -15.54 9.02
CA HIS A 225 2.02 -15.04 8.96
C HIS A 225 1.33 -15.15 10.33
N ASN A 226 1.52 -16.27 11.05
CA ASN A 226 0.96 -16.45 12.38
C ASN A 226 1.62 -15.48 13.36
N GLU A 227 2.95 -15.39 13.33
CA GLU A 227 3.73 -14.47 14.18
C GLU A 227 3.31 -13.01 13.96
N LEU A 228 3.13 -12.59 12.70
CA LEU A 228 2.66 -11.25 12.36
C LEU A 228 1.28 -10.96 12.98
N ILE A 229 0.32 -11.87 12.78
CA ILE A 229 -1.05 -11.70 13.30
C ILE A 229 -1.06 -11.66 14.83
N GLU A 230 -0.20 -12.45 15.49
CA GLU A 230 -0.06 -12.40 16.95
C GLU A 230 0.42 -11.03 17.44
N VAL A 231 1.47 -10.45 16.82
CA VAL A 231 1.97 -9.12 17.18
C VAL A 231 0.91 -8.05 16.94
N LEU A 232 0.27 -8.06 15.76
CA LEU A 232 -0.79 -7.12 15.42
C LEU A 232 -1.98 -7.18 16.39
N ASN A 233 -2.36 -8.37 16.85
CA ASN A 233 -3.40 -8.56 17.86
C ASN A 233 -2.97 -8.06 19.25
N GLN A 234 -1.75 -8.38 19.68
CA GLN A 234 -1.22 -7.95 20.97
C GLN A 234 -1.17 -6.42 21.07
N GLU A 235 -0.77 -5.75 20.01
CA GLU A 235 -0.69 -4.30 19.93
C GLU A 235 -1.98 -3.63 19.41
N LYS A 236 -3.07 -4.41 19.28
CA LYS A 236 -4.43 -3.93 18.96
C LYS A 236 -4.53 -3.18 17.63
N TYR A 237 -3.87 -3.68 16.59
CA TYR A 237 -4.03 -3.15 15.25
C TYR A 237 -5.47 -3.32 14.75
N GLU A 238 -6.11 -2.22 14.36
CA GLU A 238 -7.50 -2.19 13.89
C GLU A 238 -7.64 -1.88 12.38
N GLY A 239 -6.50 -1.71 11.70
CA GLY A 239 -6.44 -1.38 10.29
C GLY A 239 -6.82 -2.54 9.36
N PHE A 240 -6.55 -2.34 8.07
CA PHE A 240 -6.74 -3.36 7.05
C PHE A 240 -5.49 -4.23 6.89
N VAL A 241 -5.73 -5.52 6.70
CA VAL A 241 -4.75 -6.50 6.23
C VAL A 241 -5.21 -6.93 4.84
N SER A 242 -4.41 -6.63 3.84
CA SER A 242 -4.72 -6.77 2.41
C SER A 242 -3.91 -7.89 1.78
N ILE A 243 -4.56 -8.75 1.03
CA ILE A 243 -3.87 -9.67 0.14
C ILE A 243 -3.32 -8.87 -1.05
N GLU A 244 -2.00 -8.93 -1.26
CA GLU A 244 -1.36 -8.38 -2.43
C GLU A 244 -0.59 -9.48 -3.18
N MET A 245 -1.04 -9.81 -4.38
CA MET A 245 -0.36 -10.76 -5.26
C MET A 245 -0.64 -10.44 -6.73
N GLY A 246 0.21 -10.91 -7.61
CA GLY A 246 0.05 -10.75 -9.04
C GLY A 246 -1.21 -11.46 -9.56
N LYS A 247 -1.65 -11.02 -10.74
CA LYS A 247 -2.86 -11.50 -11.39
C LYS A 247 -2.91 -13.03 -11.48
N GLN A 248 -4.01 -13.60 -10.99
CA GLN A 248 -4.35 -15.01 -11.12
C GLN A 248 -5.35 -15.22 -12.25
N GLU A 249 -5.05 -16.14 -13.14
CA GLU A 249 -5.98 -16.55 -14.21
C GLU A 249 -7.07 -17.50 -13.66
N ASN A 250 -6.71 -18.30 -12.64
CA ASN A 250 -7.63 -19.22 -11.99
C ASN A 250 -8.17 -18.62 -10.68
N ILE A 251 -9.48 -18.33 -10.66
CA ILE A 251 -10.18 -17.77 -9.48
C ILE A 251 -10.12 -18.73 -8.27
N GLU A 252 -10.05 -20.05 -8.48
CA GLU A 252 -9.94 -21.00 -7.37
C GLU A 252 -8.63 -20.85 -6.59
N ASN A 253 -7.53 -20.47 -7.26
CA ASN A 253 -6.28 -20.14 -6.57
C ASN A 253 -6.47 -18.90 -5.68
N LEU A 254 -7.10 -17.86 -6.23
CA LEU A 254 -7.41 -16.64 -5.49
C LEU A 254 -8.29 -16.94 -4.28
N LYS A 255 -9.36 -17.71 -4.47
CA LYS A 255 -10.26 -18.13 -3.40
C LYS A 255 -9.55 -18.93 -2.32
N SER A 256 -8.63 -19.81 -2.70
CA SER A 256 -7.83 -20.60 -1.74
C SER A 256 -6.99 -19.71 -0.85
N VAL A 257 -6.31 -18.69 -1.43
CA VAL A 257 -5.54 -17.70 -0.69
C VAL A 257 -6.45 -16.84 0.20
N MET A 258 -7.59 -16.39 -0.32
CA MET A 258 -8.56 -15.61 0.46
C MET A 258 -9.10 -16.37 1.67
N ASN A 259 -9.41 -17.68 1.52
CA ASN A 259 -9.80 -18.53 2.63
C ASN A 259 -8.68 -18.65 3.67
N TYR A 260 -7.46 -18.89 3.21
CA TYR A 260 -6.30 -18.99 4.09
C TYR A 260 -6.11 -17.75 4.96
N VAL A 261 -6.10 -16.56 4.34
CA VAL A 261 -5.89 -15.31 5.09
C VAL A 261 -7.10 -14.99 5.99
N CYS A 262 -8.31 -15.35 5.56
CA CYS A 262 -9.50 -15.26 6.41
C CYS A 262 -9.40 -16.15 7.67
N GLU A 263 -8.96 -17.41 7.51
CA GLU A 263 -8.72 -18.32 8.65
C GLU A 263 -7.62 -17.81 9.58
N LEU A 264 -6.57 -17.20 9.02
CA LEU A 264 -5.44 -16.66 9.75
C LEU A 264 -5.84 -15.52 10.70
N ILE A 265 -6.69 -14.60 10.23
CA ILE A 265 -7.12 -13.41 11.00
C ILE A 265 -8.23 -13.74 12.01
N ASN A 266 -9.03 -14.77 11.78
CA ASN A 266 -10.16 -15.14 12.66
C ASN A 266 -9.78 -16.18 13.74
N ARG A 267 -8.52 -16.53 13.85
CA ARG A 267 -8.00 -17.37 14.96
C ARG A 267 -7.79 -16.54 16.22
#